data_afce318e60a46686715ab64f976865da
#
_entry.id   afce318e60a46686715ab64f976865da
#
_cell.length_a   1.000
_cell.length_b   1.000
_cell.length_c   1.000
_cell.angle_alpha   90.00
_cell.angle_beta   90.00
_cell.angle_gamma   90.00
#
_symmetry.space_group_name_H-M   'P 1'
#
loop_
_entity.id
_entity.type
_entity.pdbx_description
1 polymer ?
#
loop_
_entity_poly.entity_id
_entity_poly.type
_entity_poly.pdbx_seq_one_letter_code
_entity_poly.pdbx_strand_id
1 'polypeptide(L)'
;DIVCQGELDPVTKKDIYKRVGTLFGHKLGNTFLVSIDSIIISSFLGLTALSLYSNYYYILTAVNGLVEIVTNGSLSGIGNKLLTDSREDNYRFFKTMTYGWVALVGGAAACMLCFYQPFIAAVWLGPEYLLDERLMMLIVLYFFSWMFRIMQLTYRDAAGLWTEDWLKP
;
A
#
# COMPACT_ATOMS: atom_id res chain seq x y z
N ASP A 1 -22.72 27.73 -2.55
CA ASP A 1 -22.89 27.01 -3.84
C ASP A 1 -22.10 27.74 -4.91
N ILE A 2 -20.89 27.27 -5.21
CA ILE A 2 -20.10 27.76 -6.34
C ILE A 2 -20.60 27.00 -7.57
N VAL A 3 -21.55 27.58 -8.26
CA VAL A 3 -21.98 27.09 -9.58
C VAL A 3 -20.94 27.57 -10.61
N CYS A 4 -20.07 26.68 -11.04
CA CYS A 4 -19.17 26.97 -12.15
C CYS A 4 -19.99 27.07 -13.44
N GLN A 5 -20.44 28.29 -13.78
CA GLN A 5 -21.03 28.62 -15.07
C GLN A 5 -19.93 29.06 -16.02
N GLY A 6 -19.38 28.12 -16.77
CA GLY A 6 -18.42 28.42 -17.83
C GLY A 6 -18.23 27.18 -18.71
N GLU A 7 -18.30 27.37 -20.03
CA GLU A 7 -17.89 26.32 -20.97
C GLU A 7 -16.37 26.18 -20.94
N LEU A 8 -15.88 24.98 -20.65
CA LEU A 8 -14.45 24.66 -20.72
C LEU A 8 -13.96 24.75 -22.17
N ASP A 9 -12.83 25.42 -22.37
CA ASP A 9 -12.12 25.42 -23.64
C ASP A 9 -11.92 23.99 -24.17
N PRO A 10 -12.16 23.74 -25.49
CA PRO A 10 -12.03 22.40 -26.08
C PRO A 10 -10.69 21.72 -25.82
N VAL A 11 -9.60 22.50 -25.72
CA VAL A 11 -8.24 21.98 -25.42
C VAL A 11 -8.17 21.45 -24.00
N THR A 12 -8.65 22.24 -23.04
CA THR A 12 -8.72 21.87 -21.62
C THR A 12 -9.60 20.65 -21.41
N LYS A 13 -10.75 20.60 -22.11
CA LYS A 13 -11.66 19.46 -22.06
C LYS A 13 -11.01 18.17 -22.56
N LYS A 14 -10.26 18.22 -23.66
CA LYS A 14 -9.52 17.08 -24.21
C LYS A 14 -8.42 16.60 -23.24
N ASP A 15 -7.71 17.53 -22.59
CA ASP A 15 -6.66 17.20 -21.62
C ASP A 15 -7.26 16.52 -20.37
N ILE A 16 -8.39 17.02 -19.88
CA ILE A 16 -9.13 16.39 -18.78
C ILE A 16 -9.54 14.95 -19.13
N TYR A 17 -10.15 14.73 -20.29
CA TYR A 17 -10.53 13.39 -20.73
C TYR A 17 -9.34 12.44 -20.84
N LYS A 18 -8.21 12.91 -21.36
CA LYS A 18 -6.98 12.13 -21.42
C LYS A 18 -6.49 11.73 -20.04
N ARG A 19 -6.44 12.68 -19.10
CA ARG A 19 -6.02 12.43 -17.70
C ARG A 19 -6.97 11.46 -17.00
N VAL A 20 -8.28 11.66 -17.15
CA VAL A 20 -9.30 10.75 -16.57
C VAL A 20 -9.16 9.35 -17.14
N GLY A 21 -8.98 9.20 -18.46
CA GLY A 21 -8.76 7.91 -19.11
C GLY A 21 -7.50 7.20 -18.59
N THR A 22 -6.40 7.95 -18.41
CA THR A 22 -5.17 7.40 -17.82
C THR A 22 -5.37 6.95 -16.37
N LEU A 23 -6.00 7.78 -15.55
CA LEU A 23 -6.32 7.43 -14.15
C LEU A 23 -7.25 6.22 -14.06
N PHE A 24 -8.25 6.14 -14.95
CA PHE A 24 -9.16 5.00 -15.00
C PHE A 24 -8.41 3.70 -15.36
N GLY A 25 -7.52 3.74 -16.36
CA GLY A 25 -6.67 2.61 -16.72
C GLY A 25 -5.80 2.14 -15.57
N HIS A 26 -5.14 3.07 -14.87
CA HIS A 26 -4.36 2.75 -13.68
C HIS A 26 -5.21 2.15 -12.56
N LYS A 27 -6.41 2.69 -12.32
CA LYS A 27 -7.33 2.18 -11.30
C LYS A 27 -7.82 0.77 -11.62
N LEU A 28 -8.16 0.51 -12.88
CA LEU A 28 -8.52 -0.84 -13.34
C LEU A 28 -7.36 -1.82 -13.16
N GLY A 29 -6.16 -1.47 -13.63
CA GLY A 29 -4.98 -2.31 -13.47
C GLY A 29 -4.69 -2.65 -12.02
N ASN A 30 -4.76 -1.67 -11.13
CA ASN A 30 -4.58 -1.89 -9.70
C ASN A 30 -5.66 -2.79 -9.10
N THR A 31 -6.93 -2.62 -9.50
CA THR A 31 -8.04 -3.49 -9.05
C THR A 31 -7.82 -4.93 -9.49
N PHE A 32 -7.36 -5.16 -10.74
CA PHE A 32 -7.02 -6.49 -11.22
C PHE A 32 -5.87 -7.10 -10.41
N LEU A 33 -4.80 -6.35 -10.16
CA LEU A 33 -3.65 -6.81 -9.37
C LEU A 33 -4.06 -7.23 -7.96
N VAL A 34 -4.92 -6.47 -7.30
CA VAL A 34 -5.40 -6.80 -5.93
C VAL A 34 -6.33 -8.01 -5.93
N SER A 35 -7.09 -8.23 -7.03
CA SER A 35 -8.07 -9.32 -7.09
C SER A 35 -7.50 -10.64 -7.64
N ILE A 36 -6.34 -10.61 -8.30
CA ILE A 36 -5.79 -11.77 -9.00
C ILE A 36 -5.48 -12.93 -8.05
N ASP A 37 -5.00 -12.63 -6.85
CA ASP A 37 -4.71 -13.64 -5.84
C ASP A 37 -5.96 -14.43 -5.46
N SER A 38 -7.07 -13.73 -5.23
CA SER A 38 -8.36 -14.35 -4.89
C SER A 38 -8.91 -15.21 -6.03
N ILE A 39 -8.74 -14.76 -7.28
CA ILE A 39 -9.17 -15.50 -8.46
C ILE A 39 -8.34 -16.78 -8.63
N ILE A 40 -7.02 -16.70 -8.48
CA ILE A 40 -6.13 -17.86 -8.59
C ILE A 40 -6.42 -18.85 -7.46
N ILE A 41 -6.48 -18.41 -6.22
CA ILE A 41 -6.73 -19.28 -5.07
C ILE A 41 -8.09 -19.97 -5.22
N SER A 42 -9.15 -19.25 -5.55
CA SER A 42 -10.48 -19.85 -5.73
C SER A 42 -10.55 -20.85 -6.89
N SER A 43 -9.85 -20.56 -7.98
CA SER A 43 -9.88 -21.40 -9.18
C SER A 43 -9.08 -22.70 -9.03
N PHE A 44 -7.94 -22.66 -8.33
CA PHE A 44 -7.03 -23.81 -8.21
C PHE A 44 -7.14 -24.56 -6.88
N LEU A 45 -7.44 -23.86 -5.78
CA LEU A 45 -7.46 -24.43 -4.44
C LEU A 45 -8.86 -24.48 -3.83
N GLY A 46 -9.84 -23.84 -4.48
CA GLY A 46 -11.24 -23.85 -4.08
C GLY A 46 -11.59 -22.78 -3.04
N LEU A 47 -12.89 -22.67 -2.74
CA LEU A 47 -13.44 -21.62 -1.89
C LEU A 47 -13.02 -21.75 -0.41
N THR A 48 -12.78 -22.97 0.07
CA THR A 48 -12.32 -23.18 1.46
C THR A 48 -10.93 -22.57 1.67
N ALA A 49 -10.00 -22.80 0.75
CA ALA A 49 -8.66 -22.22 0.81
C ALA A 49 -8.71 -20.68 0.69
N LEU A 50 -9.58 -20.17 -0.20
CA LEU A 50 -9.80 -18.72 -0.31
C LEU A 50 -10.34 -18.12 0.99
N SER A 51 -11.27 -18.80 1.66
CA SER A 51 -11.83 -18.33 2.94
C SER A 51 -10.75 -18.23 4.02
N LEU A 52 -9.90 -19.26 4.16
CA LEU A 52 -8.78 -19.23 5.10
C LEU A 52 -7.81 -18.09 4.80
N TYR A 53 -7.38 -17.97 3.53
CA TYR A 53 -6.49 -16.89 3.08
C TYR A 53 -7.09 -15.50 3.33
N SER A 54 -8.38 -15.32 3.03
CA SER A 54 -9.06 -14.03 3.16
C SER A 54 -9.09 -13.52 4.59
N ASN A 55 -9.21 -14.40 5.59
CA ASN A 55 -9.16 -14.03 6.99
C ASN A 55 -7.80 -13.46 7.38
N TYR A 56 -6.72 -14.11 6.96
CA TYR A 56 -5.36 -13.59 7.16
C TYR A 56 -5.14 -12.27 6.43
N TYR A 57 -5.57 -12.21 5.17
CA TYR A 57 -5.45 -10.99 4.37
C TYR A 57 -6.24 -9.80 4.95
N TYR A 58 -7.38 -10.08 5.61
CA TYR A 58 -8.15 -9.04 6.28
C TYR A 58 -7.40 -8.40 7.46
N ILE A 59 -6.75 -9.20 8.29
CA ILE A 59 -5.89 -8.69 9.37
C ILE A 59 -4.71 -7.90 8.78
N LEU A 60 -4.06 -8.43 7.74
CA LEU A 60 -2.97 -7.76 7.05
C LEU A 60 -3.40 -6.38 6.54
N THR A 61 -4.57 -6.25 5.91
CA THR A 61 -5.07 -4.96 5.41
C THR A 61 -5.39 -3.99 6.54
N ALA A 62 -5.88 -4.47 7.68
CA ALA A 62 -6.09 -3.63 8.86
C ALA A 62 -4.76 -3.07 9.40
N VAL A 63 -3.73 -3.91 9.52
CA VAL A 63 -2.38 -3.47 9.94
C VAL A 63 -1.78 -2.52 8.91
N ASN A 64 -1.93 -2.79 7.61
CA ASN A 64 -1.53 -1.87 6.53
C ASN A 64 -2.16 -0.49 6.72
N GLY A 65 -3.46 -0.42 6.95
CA GLY A 65 -4.18 0.83 7.15
C GLY A 65 -3.62 1.66 8.31
N LEU A 66 -3.24 1.02 9.42
CA LEU A 66 -2.60 1.71 10.55
C LEU A 66 -1.23 2.27 10.18
N VAL A 67 -0.43 1.50 9.45
CA VAL A 67 0.91 1.94 9.01
C VAL A 67 0.80 3.05 7.96
N GLU A 68 -0.16 2.98 7.06
CA GLU A 68 -0.41 4.00 6.02
C GLU A 68 -0.81 5.37 6.58
N ILE A 69 -1.44 5.43 7.75
CA ILE A 69 -1.73 6.70 8.44
C ILE A 69 -0.44 7.50 8.67
N VAL A 70 0.64 6.82 9.08
CA VAL A 70 1.95 7.45 9.31
C VAL A 70 2.55 7.94 7.99
N THR A 71 2.42 7.15 6.92
CA THR A 71 2.93 7.50 5.59
C THR A 71 2.23 8.74 5.03
N ASN A 72 0.91 8.71 5.04
CA ASN A 72 0.08 9.81 4.53
C ASN A 72 0.29 11.10 5.33
N GLY A 73 0.43 10.99 6.65
CA GLY A 73 0.74 12.13 7.52
C GLY A 73 2.14 12.73 7.26
N SER A 74 3.07 11.91 6.78
CA SER A 74 4.45 12.34 6.50
C SER A 74 4.62 13.00 5.13
N LEU A 75 3.73 12.76 4.17
CA LEU A 75 3.87 13.18 2.76
C LEU A 75 4.09 14.69 2.61
N SER A 76 3.27 15.50 3.27
CA SER A 76 3.37 16.97 3.21
C SER A 76 4.67 17.49 3.86
N GLY A 77 5.09 16.88 4.96
CA GLY A 77 6.35 17.21 5.63
C GLY A 77 7.58 16.91 4.78
N ILE A 78 7.57 15.75 4.09
CA ILE A 78 8.61 15.35 3.14
C ILE A 78 8.66 16.36 1.98
N GLY A 79 7.52 16.69 1.38
CA GLY A 79 7.44 17.64 0.27
C GLY A 79 7.97 19.02 0.63
N ASN A 80 7.61 19.54 1.81
CA ASN A 80 8.12 20.82 2.29
C ASN A 80 9.65 20.81 2.47
N LYS A 81 10.21 19.76 3.09
CA LYS A 81 11.66 19.62 3.27
C LYS A 81 12.42 19.53 1.95
N LEU A 82 11.87 18.84 0.97
CA LEU A 82 12.48 18.75 -0.36
C LEU A 82 12.60 20.10 -1.06
N LEU A 83 11.72 21.06 -0.73
CA LEU A 83 11.73 22.42 -1.30
C LEU A 83 12.61 23.39 -0.51
N THR A 84 12.75 23.22 0.81
CA THR A 84 13.39 24.21 1.71
C THR A 84 14.81 23.84 2.12
N ASP A 85 15.10 22.55 2.25
CA ASP A 85 16.35 22.08 2.83
C ASP A 85 17.43 21.84 1.77
N SER A 86 18.70 21.83 2.21
CA SER A 86 19.82 21.47 1.33
C SER A 86 19.74 19.99 0.90
N ARG A 87 20.43 19.64 -0.20
CA ARG A 87 20.48 18.26 -0.67
C ARG A 87 21.03 17.29 0.39
N GLU A 88 21.99 17.75 1.18
CA GLU A 88 22.64 16.95 2.21
C GLU A 88 21.72 16.70 3.40
N ASP A 89 20.99 17.74 3.85
CA ASP A 89 20.00 17.64 4.92
C ASP A 89 18.81 16.77 4.50
N ASN A 90 18.35 16.89 3.25
CA ASN A 90 17.33 16.03 2.68
C ASN A 90 17.76 14.56 2.64
N TYR A 91 19.00 14.27 2.30
CA TYR A 91 19.53 12.90 2.31
C TYR A 91 19.62 12.34 3.74
N ARG A 92 20.06 13.16 4.70
CA ARG A 92 20.08 12.77 6.12
C ARG A 92 18.67 12.50 6.64
N PHE A 93 17.72 13.34 6.30
CA PHE A 93 16.30 13.17 6.65
C PHE A 93 15.73 11.88 6.04
N PHE A 94 15.96 11.64 4.75
CA PHE A 94 15.56 10.40 4.07
C PHE A 94 16.08 9.14 4.80
N LYS A 95 17.35 9.13 5.17
CA LYS A 95 17.93 8.01 5.93
C LYS A 95 17.24 7.82 7.28
N THR A 96 17.06 8.88 8.03
CA THR A 96 16.41 8.83 9.36
C THR A 96 14.97 8.33 9.26
N MET A 97 14.21 8.84 8.29
CA MET A 97 12.84 8.38 8.03
C MET A 97 12.81 6.92 7.61
N THR A 98 13.73 6.48 6.75
CA THR A 98 13.82 5.08 6.31
C THR A 98 14.12 4.15 7.48
N TYR A 99 15.04 4.51 8.37
CA TYR A 99 15.31 3.70 9.58
C TYR A 99 14.09 3.62 10.51
N GLY A 100 13.44 4.77 10.77
CA GLY A 100 12.21 4.81 11.57
C GLY A 100 11.10 3.96 10.97
N TRP A 101 10.95 4.02 9.64
CA TRP A 101 9.98 3.22 8.90
C TRP A 101 10.26 1.71 8.99
N VAL A 102 11.50 1.30 8.77
CA VAL A 102 11.90 -0.11 8.88
C VAL A 102 11.69 -0.63 10.30
N ALA A 103 11.97 0.18 11.32
CA ALA A 103 11.70 -0.18 12.72
C ALA A 103 10.20 -0.35 12.98
N LEU A 104 9.35 0.56 12.49
CA LEU A 104 7.90 0.49 12.62
C LEU A 104 7.33 -0.76 11.92
N VAL A 105 7.67 -0.94 10.65
CA VAL A 105 7.18 -2.06 9.84
C VAL A 105 7.74 -3.40 10.33
N GLY A 106 9.01 -3.43 10.73
CA GLY A 106 9.65 -4.61 11.33
C GLY A 106 9.01 -5.00 12.66
N GLY A 107 8.70 -4.01 13.50
CA GLY A 107 7.94 -4.21 14.74
C GLY A 107 6.54 -4.77 14.48
N ALA A 108 5.81 -4.19 13.51
CA ALA A 108 4.49 -4.69 13.11
C ALA A 108 4.57 -6.13 12.58
N ALA A 109 5.57 -6.43 11.72
CA ALA A 109 5.79 -7.79 11.21
C ALA A 109 6.11 -8.78 12.34
N ALA A 110 6.95 -8.40 13.30
CA ALA A 110 7.25 -9.22 14.47
C ALA A 110 6.00 -9.47 15.32
N CYS A 111 5.17 -8.45 15.55
CA CYS A 111 3.88 -8.60 16.23
C CYS A 111 2.96 -9.56 15.46
N MET A 112 2.88 -9.44 14.14
CA MET A 112 2.10 -10.36 13.31
C MET A 112 2.61 -11.80 13.45
N LEU A 113 3.92 -12.04 13.40
CA LEU A 113 4.48 -13.39 13.59
C LEU A 113 4.10 -14.00 14.95
N CYS A 114 4.11 -13.19 16.02
CA CYS A 114 3.80 -13.67 17.35
C CYS A 114 2.29 -13.86 17.60
N PHE A 115 1.45 -12.97 17.07
CA PHE A 115 0.05 -12.89 17.45
C PHE A 115 -0.94 -13.39 16.42
N TYR A 116 -0.55 -13.59 15.17
CA TYR A 116 -1.46 -13.97 14.08
C TYR A 116 -2.24 -15.25 14.40
N GLN A 117 -1.52 -16.34 14.63
CA GLN A 117 -2.13 -17.64 14.92
C GLN A 117 -2.92 -17.62 16.23
N PRO A 118 -2.36 -17.14 17.37
CA PRO A 118 -3.10 -17.06 18.63
C PRO A 118 -4.36 -16.20 18.54
N PHE A 119 -4.32 -15.09 17.80
CA PHE A 119 -5.47 -14.22 17.63
C PHE A 119 -6.60 -14.91 16.86
N ILE A 120 -6.29 -15.56 15.74
CA ILE A 120 -7.29 -16.28 14.94
C ILE A 120 -7.86 -17.47 15.73
N ALA A 121 -7.01 -18.25 16.41
CA ALA A 121 -7.42 -19.45 17.10
C ALA A 121 -8.24 -19.17 18.36
N ALA A 122 -7.84 -18.20 19.18
CA ALA A 122 -8.40 -17.99 20.51
C ALA A 122 -9.40 -16.85 20.61
N VAL A 123 -9.31 -15.83 19.71
CA VAL A 123 -10.09 -14.60 19.85
C VAL A 123 -11.12 -14.45 18.75
N TRP A 124 -10.79 -14.84 17.50
CA TRP A 124 -11.63 -14.48 16.36
C TRP A 124 -12.48 -15.62 15.82
N LEU A 125 -11.87 -16.67 15.26
CA LEU A 125 -12.61 -17.66 14.47
C LEU A 125 -12.54 -19.10 15.04
N GLY A 126 -11.42 -19.49 15.62
CA GLY A 126 -11.18 -20.84 16.13
C GLY A 126 -10.01 -21.55 15.43
N PRO A 127 -9.55 -22.67 16.01
CA PRO A 127 -8.35 -23.36 15.52
C PRO A 127 -8.52 -24.02 14.14
N GLU A 128 -9.76 -24.27 13.68
CA GLU A 128 -10.07 -24.83 12.37
C GLU A 128 -9.80 -23.86 11.22
N TYR A 129 -9.63 -22.57 11.51
CA TYR A 129 -9.33 -21.51 10.51
C TYR A 129 -7.84 -21.19 10.42
N LEU A 130 -6.98 -21.98 11.06
CA LEU A 130 -5.55 -21.76 11.03
C LEU A 130 -4.96 -22.18 9.67
N LEU A 131 -4.14 -21.29 9.09
CA LEU A 131 -3.28 -21.62 7.94
C LEU A 131 -2.01 -22.36 8.42
N ASP A 132 -1.40 -23.09 7.50
CA ASP A 132 -0.05 -23.61 7.71
C ASP A 132 0.92 -22.47 8.10
N GLU A 133 1.81 -22.73 9.04
CA GLU A 133 2.73 -21.75 9.59
C GLU A 133 3.63 -21.13 8.50
N ARG A 134 4.01 -21.93 7.51
CA ARG A 134 4.84 -21.46 6.39
C ARG A 134 4.08 -20.44 5.52
N LEU A 135 2.79 -20.70 5.29
CA LEU A 135 1.94 -19.77 4.53
C LEU A 135 1.74 -18.46 5.30
N MET A 136 1.54 -18.54 6.61
CA MET A 136 1.46 -17.36 7.47
C MET A 136 2.76 -16.55 7.42
N MET A 137 3.93 -17.21 7.51
CA MET A 137 5.23 -16.53 7.38
C MET A 137 5.39 -15.84 6.03
N LEU A 138 4.94 -16.45 4.92
CA LEU A 138 4.96 -15.84 3.60
C LEU A 138 4.07 -14.60 3.52
N ILE A 139 2.90 -14.62 4.15
CA ILE A 139 2.01 -13.45 4.24
C ILE A 139 2.69 -12.29 4.99
N VAL A 140 3.37 -12.58 6.10
CA VAL A 140 4.11 -11.56 6.86
C VAL A 140 5.32 -11.04 6.09
N LEU A 141 6.04 -11.90 5.37
CA LEU A 141 7.14 -11.49 4.49
C LEU A 141 6.65 -10.59 3.34
N TYR A 142 5.51 -10.94 2.76
CA TYR A 142 4.83 -10.10 1.75
C TYR A 142 4.49 -8.73 2.33
N PHE A 143 3.87 -8.67 3.51
CA PHE A 143 3.58 -7.43 4.23
C PHE A 143 4.83 -6.57 4.40
N PHE A 144 5.91 -7.14 4.94
CA PHE A 144 7.15 -6.42 5.18
C PHE A 144 7.75 -5.85 3.88
N SER A 145 7.80 -6.67 2.83
CA SER A 145 8.34 -6.28 1.53
C SER A 145 7.51 -5.18 0.86
N TRP A 146 6.18 -5.30 0.94
CA TRP A 146 5.25 -4.31 0.42
C TRP A 146 5.38 -2.97 1.15
N MET A 147 5.37 -2.99 2.47
CA MET A 147 5.50 -1.78 3.29
C MET A 147 6.87 -1.11 3.15
N PHE A 148 7.93 -1.88 2.95
CA PHE A 148 9.24 -1.31 2.64
C PHE A 148 9.23 -0.52 1.33
N ARG A 149 8.54 -1.01 0.32
CA ARG A 149 8.36 -0.31 -0.96
C ARG A 149 7.52 0.97 -0.81
N ILE A 150 6.49 0.97 0.01
CA ILE A 150 5.59 2.13 0.21
C ILE A 150 6.36 3.38 0.63
N MET A 151 7.34 3.26 1.51
CA MET A 151 8.16 4.40 1.93
C MET A 151 8.92 5.05 0.77
N GLN A 152 9.48 4.23 -0.12
CA GLN A 152 10.21 4.72 -1.29
C GLN A 152 9.27 5.42 -2.27
N LEU A 153 8.07 4.85 -2.48
CA LEU A 153 7.03 5.45 -3.29
C LEU A 153 6.58 6.81 -2.73
N THR A 154 6.39 6.91 -1.42
CA THR A 154 6.02 8.16 -0.74
C THR A 154 7.05 9.28 -0.98
N TYR A 155 8.34 8.96 -0.90
CA TYR A 155 9.39 9.92 -1.22
C TYR A 155 9.40 10.34 -2.68
N ARG A 156 9.20 9.40 -3.60
CA ARG A 156 9.06 9.66 -5.03
C ARG A 156 7.89 10.59 -5.31
N ASP A 157 6.75 10.31 -4.66
CA ASP A 157 5.51 11.06 -4.83
C ASP A 157 5.66 12.49 -4.28
N ALA A 158 6.30 12.63 -3.12
CA ALA A 158 6.64 13.94 -2.55
C ALA A 158 7.61 14.75 -3.42
N ALA A 159 8.52 14.08 -4.12
CA ALA A 159 9.46 14.70 -5.04
C ALA A 159 8.86 15.03 -6.43
N GLY A 160 7.62 14.61 -6.71
CA GLY A 160 6.94 14.88 -7.99
C GLY A 160 7.53 14.11 -9.19
N LEU A 161 8.29 13.03 -8.94
CA LEU A 161 8.98 12.25 -9.97
C LEU A 161 8.05 11.28 -10.73
N TRP A 162 6.84 11.72 -11.05
CA TRP A 162 5.81 10.92 -11.73
C TRP A 162 6.11 10.62 -13.19
N THR A 163 6.80 11.54 -13.87
CA THR A 163 7.02 11.46 -15.32
C THR A 163 8.19 10.57 -15.69
N GLU A 164 9.14 10.40 -14.80
CA GLU A 164 10.34 9.58 -15.04
C GLU A 164 10.12 8.09 -14.82
N ASP A 165 9.04 7.74 -14.13
CA ASP A 165 8.76 6.38 -13.66
C ASP A 165 7.52 5.72 -14.30
N TRP A 166 6.96 6.35 -15.33
CA TRP A 166 5.71 5.87 -15.96
C TRP A 166 5.84 4.50 -16.65
N LEU A 167 7.07 4.05 -16.91
CA LEU A 167 7.37 2.75 -17.53
C LEU A 167 7.73 1.65 -16.53
N LYS A 168 7.79 1.95 -15.23
CA LYS A 168 8.06 0.96 -14.19
C LYS A 168 6.79 0.69 -13.39
N PRO A 169 6.20 -0.50 -13.52
CA PRO A 169 5.03 -0.90 -12.74
C PRO A 169 5.37 -1.05 -11.24
#